data_803984259d47c4d8cb9408023689cd2b
#
_entry.id   803984259d47c4d8cb9408023689cd2b
#
_cell.length_a   1.000
_cell.length_b   1.000
_cell.length_c   1.000
_cell.angle_alpha   90.00
_cell.angle_beta   90.00
_cell.angle_gamma   90.00
#
_symmetry.space_group_name_H-M   'P 1'
#
loop_
_entity.id
_entity.type
_entity.pdbx_description
1 polymer ?
#
loop_
_entity_poly.entity_id
_entity_poly.type
_entity_poly.pdbx_seq_one_letter_code
_entity_poly.pdbx_strand_id
1 'polypeptide(L)'
;MSTTDLSLELQDKIKHAITRVSKVIFPTTTNHHSTLFGGTALAWMDEVSFITATRFCRKRLVTVSTEKINFNHPIPSGTIIELVGEVIRVGRTSLTVNVSIFLEDMYAEGREEVIHGQFNFVAVDEHGKPTPLFDKPSLL
;
A
#
# COMPACT_ATOMS: atom_id res chain seq x y z
N MET A 1 6.83 15.93 2.68
CA MET A 1 6.75 16.59 1.37
C MET A 1 5.84 15.79 0.46
N SER A 2 4.92 16.44 -0.23
CA SER A 2 4.06 15.75 -1.18
C SER A 2 4.84 15.35 -2.43
N THR A 3 4.31 14.38 -3.20
CA THR A 3 5.01 13.87 -4.37
C THR A 3 5.09 14.88 -5.52
N THR A 4 4.21 15.89 -5.54
CA THR A 4 4.23 16.92 -6.59
C THR A 4 5.42 17.86 -6.49
N ASP A 5 6.02 17.99 -5.30
CA ASP A 5 7.17 18.87 -5.06
C ASP A 5 8.52 18.16 -5.20
N LEU A 6 8.51 16.89 -5.63
CA LEU A 6 9.72 16.09 -5.73
C LEU A 6 10.37 16.21 -7.10
N SER A 7 11.65 15.87 -7.17
CA SER A 7 12.39 15.82 -8.42
C SER A 7 11.76 14.83 -9.40
N LEU A 8 12.06 14.99 -10.68
CA LEU A 8 11.57 14.06 -11.72
C LEU A 8 12.10 12.65 -11.49
N GLU A 9 13.31 12.50 -10.96
CA GLU A 9 13.88 11.20 -10.66
C GLU A 9 13.07 10.48 -9.57
N LEU A 10 12.68 11.19 -8.51
CA LEU A 10 11.84 10.60 -7.45
C LEU A 10 10.44 10.29 -7.95
N GLN A 11 9.86 11.17 -8.76
CA GLN A 11 8.54 10.93 -9.36
C GLN A 11 8.56 9.68 -10.23
N ASP A 12 9.65 9.44 -10.96
CA ASP A 12 9.83 8.25 -11.77
C ASP A 12 9.93 7.00 -10.90
N LYS A 13 10.68 7.07 -9.80
CA LYS A 13 10.78 5.96 -8.84
C LYS A 13 9.42 5.63 -8.23
N ILE A 14 8.60 6.63 -7.94
CA ILE A 14 7.24 6.42 -7.42
C ILE A 14 6.41 5.63 -8.43
N LYS A 15 6.45 6.00 -9.71
CA LYS A 15 5.71 5.30 -10.76
C LYS A 15 6.15 3.85 -10.90
N HIS A 16 7.45 3.59 -10.87
CA HIS A 16 7.98 2.23 -11.00
C HIS A 16 7.72 1.36 -9.77
N ALA A 17 7.45 1.98 -8.63
CA ALA A 17 7.17 1.27 -7.40
C ALA A 17 5.70 0.88 -7.23
N ILE A 18 4.79 1.43 -8.05
CA ILE A 18 3.37 1.09 -7.97
C ILE A 18 3.21 -0.42 -8.03
N THR A 19 2.47 -0.96 -7.05
CA THR A 19 2.25 -2.39 -6.93
C THR A 19 0.76 -2.69 -7.08
N ARG A 20 0.43 -3.64 -7.96
CA ARG A 20 -0.94 -4.06 -8.21
C ARG A 20 -1.05 -5.55 -7.98
N VAL A 21 -2.01 -5.96 -7.15
CA VAL A 21 -2.26 -7.37 -6.85
C VAL A 21 -3.75 -7.62 -6.95
N SER A 22 -4.15 -8.56 -7.80
CA SER A 22 -5.55 -8.94 -7.95
C SER A 22 -5.80 -10.26 -7.23
N LYS A 23 -6.97 -10.37 -6.60
CA LYS A 23 -7.39 -11.56 -5.87
C LYS A 23 -8.86 -11.83 -6.11
N VAL A 24 -9.21 -13.10 -6.08
CA VAL A 24 -10.62 -13.54 -6.03
C VAL A 24 -10.96 -13.78 -4.57
N ILE A 25 -12.11 -13.31 -4.14
CA ILE A 25 -12.56 -13.50 -2.75
C ILE A 25 -13.30 -14.82 -2.66
N PHE A 26 -12.65 -15.81 -2.04
CA PHE A 26 -13.22 -17.13 -1.79
C PHE A 26 -13.85 -17.20 -0.39
N PRO A 27 -14.78 -18.12 -0.16
CA PRO A 27 -15.40 -18.30 1.16
C PRO A 27 -14.40 -18.51 2.30
N THR A 28 -13.21 -19.09 2.03
CA THR A 28 -12.19 -19.35 3.04
C THR A 28 -11.60 -18.10 3.69
N THR A 29 -11.76 -16.94 3.06
CA THR A 29 -11.27 -15.67 3.60
C THR A 29 -12.39 -14.77 4.11
N THR A 30 -13.61 -15.31 4.19
CA THR A 30 -14.79 -14.52 4.58
C THR A 30 -15.27 -14.88 5.99
N ASN A 31 -16.02 -13.95 6.57
CA ASN A 31 -16.66 -14.11 7.88
C ASN A 31 -18.05 -14.76 7.73
N HIS A 32 -18.82 -14.81 8.85
CA HIS A 32 -20.15 -15.40 8.86
C HIS A 32 -21.21 -14.64 8.02
N HIS A 33 -20.88 -13.45 7.55
CA HIS A 33 -21.71 -12.66 6.63
C HIS A 33 -21.32 -12.87 5.16
N SER A 34 -20.38 -13.79 4.89
CA SER A 34 -19.84 -14.03 3.55
C SER A 34 -19.12 -12.80 2.96
N THR A 35 -18.51 -11.99 3.83
CA THR A 35 -17.68 -10.86 3.42
C THR A 35 -16.26 -11.03 3.95
N LEU A 36 -15.29 -10.43 3.25
CA LEU A 36 -13.89 -10.53 3.59
C LEU A 36 -13.64 -10.06 5.03
N PHE A 37 -12.89 -10.83 5.81
CA PHE A 37 -12.45 -10.39 7.14
C PHE A 37 -11.61 -9.11 7.03
N GLY A 38 -11.91 -8.14 7.92
CA GLY A 38 -11.14 -6.90 7.98
C GLY A 38 -9.65 -7.16 8.25
N GLY A 39 -9.35 -8.10 9.13
CA GLY A 39 -7.95 -8.48 9.43
C GLY A 39 -7.23 -9.06 8.21
N THR A 40 -7.93 -9.84 7.39
CA THR A 40 -7.35 -10.38 6.15
C THR A 40 -7.09 -9.26 5.15
N ALA A 41 -8.05 -8.36 4.97
CA ALA A 41 -7.87 -7.20 4.10
C ALA A 41 -6.67 -6.36 4.55
N LEU A 42 -6.57 -6.11 5.85
CA LEU A 42 -5.47 -5.34 6.41
C LEU A 42 -4.12 -6.02 6.17
N ALA A 43 -4.05 -7.35 6.35
CA ALA A 43 -2.81 -8.10 6.10
C ALA A 43 -2.37 -8.00 4.64
N TRP A 44 -3.30 -8.09 3.69
CA TRP A 44 -3.00 -7.93 2.27
C TRP A 44 -2.57 -6.51 1.93
N MET A 45 -3.21 -5.51 2.53
CA MET A 45 -2.84 -4.11 2.34
C MET A 45 -1.43 -3.84 2.88
N ASP A 46 -1.12 -4.38 4.05
CA ASP A 46 0.21 -4.24 4.66
C ASP A 46 1.28 -4.85 3.75
N GLU A 47 1.04 -6.05 3.23
CA GLU A 47 1.98 -6.70 2.31
C GLU A 47 2.20 -5.88 1.04
N VAL A 48 1.14 -5.38 0.42
CA VAL A 48 1.24 -4.54 -0.79
C VAL A 48 1.99 -3.25 -0.48
N SER A 49 1.71 -2.62 0.66
CA SER A 49 2.39 -1.39 1.05
C SER A 49 3.89 -1.63 1.24
N PHE A 50 4.25 -2.75 1.86
CA PHE A 50 5.64 -3.11 2.09
C PHE A 50 6.40 -3.35 0.78
N ILE A 51 5.77 -4.06 -0.15
CA ILE A 51 6.35 -4.29 -1.48
C ILE A 51 6.59 -2.96 -2.19
N THR A 52 5.59 -2.08 -2.16
CA THR A 52 5.68 -0.75 -2.80
C THR A 52 6.81 0.07 -2.20
N ALA A 53 6.87 0.15 -0.88
CA ALA A 53 7.90 0.90 -0.17
C ALA A 53 9.30 0.34 -0.47
N THR A 54 9.42 -0.99 -0.47
CA THR A 54 10.69 -1.65 -0.77
C THR A 54 11.17 -1.37 -2.19
N ARG A 55 10.27 -1.46 -3.17
CA ARG A 55 10.60 -1.16 -4.57
C ARG A 55 11.02 0.30 -4.75
N PHE A 56 10.45 1.18 -3.94
CA PHE A 56 10.74 2.61 -4.03
C PHE A 56 12.18 2.93 -3.59
N CYS A 57 12.63 2.40 -2.46
CA CYS A 57 13.91 2.83 -1.89
C CYS A 57 14.93 1.70 -1.69
N ARG A 58 14.52 0.44 -1.73
CA ARG A 58 15.40 -0.74 -1.53
C ARG A 58 16.20 -0.71 -0.24
N LYS A 59 15.60 -0.22 0.83
CA LYS A 59 16.19 -0.19 2.18
C LYS A 59 15.44 -1.15 3.09
N ARG A 60 16.03 -1.44 4.25
CA ARG A 60 15.33 -2.15 5.31
C ARG A 60 14.30 -1.21 5.90
N LEU A 61 13.05 -1.63 5.90
CA LEU A 61 11.92 -0.80 6.31
C LEU A 61 11.17 -1.42 7.47
N VAL A 62 10.68 -0.58 8.37
CA VAL A 62 9.74 -1.01 9.40
C VAL A 62 8.46 -0.18 9.28
N THR A 63 7.32 -0.84 9.46
CA THR A 63 6.02 -0.15 9.53
C THR A 63 5.91 0.48 10.91
N VAL A 64 5.75 1.79 10.96
CA VAL A 64 5.67 2.50 12.23
C VAL A 64 4.24 2.87 12.60
N SER A 65 3.36 3.01 11.63
CA SER A 65 1.94 3.29 11.89
C SER A 65 1.11 3.06 10.64
N THR A 66 -0.20 2.88 10.88
CA THR A 66 -1.21 2.86 9.83
C THR A 66 -2.27 3.89 10.21
N GLU A 67 -2.88 4.51 9.21
CA GLU A 67 -3.89 5.52 9.47
C GLU A 67 -4.91 5.60 8.35
N LYS A 68 -6.05 6.23 8.66
CA LYS A 68 -7.12 6.51 7.70
C LYS A 68 -7.69 5.26 7.03
N ILE A 69 -7.70 4.13 7.75
CA ILE A 69 -8.27 2.88 7.26
C ILE A 69 -9.64 2.69 7.90
N ASN A 70 -10.64 2.39 7.06
CA ASN A 70 -11.93 1.96 7.56
C ASN A 70 -12.43 0.78 6.74
N PHE A 71 -13.27 -0.05 7.37
CA PHE A 71 -13.81 -1.26 6.74
C PHE A 71 -15.34 -1.17 6.62
N ASN A 72 -15.86 0.03 6.40
CA ASN A 72 -17.30 0.27 6.33
C ASN A 72 -17.93 -0.31 5.06
N HIS A 73 -17.13 -0.64 4.06
CA HIS A 73 -17.63 -1.18 2.81
C HIS A 73 -17.35 -2.68 2.75
N PRO A 74 -18.38 -3.53 2.80
CA PRO A 74 -18.17 -4.97 2.77
C PRO A 74 -17.68 -5.45 1.40
N ILE A 75 -16.82 -6.46 1.41
CA ILE A 75 -16.30 -7.09 0.19
C ILE A 75 -16.86 -8.51 0.15
N PRO A 76 -17.86 -8.79 -0.71
CA PRO A 76 -18.52 -10.08 -0.73
C PRO A 76 -17.65 -11.21 -1.31
N SER A 77 -17.94 -12.45 -0.86
CA SER A 77 -17.41 -13.65 -1.52
C SER A 77 -17.85 -13.67 -2.99
N GLY A 78 -17.02 -14.19 -3.86
CA GLY A 78 -17.34 -14.29 -5.29
C GLY A 78 -17.11 -13.01 -6.07
N THR A 79 -16.31 -12.11 -5.54
CA THR A 79 -15.91 -10.87 -6.25
C THR A 79 -14.41 -10.88 -6.53
N ILE A 80 -13.98 -9.97 -7.39
CA ILE A 80 -12.57 -9.74 -7.67
C ILE A 80 -12.17 -8.42 -7.01
N ILE A 81 -11.00 -8.39 -6.40
CA ILE A 81 -10.44 -7.13 -5.91
C ILE A 81 -9.05 -6.90 -6.50
N GLU A 82 -8.69 -5.64 -6.63
CA GLU A 82 -7.33 -5.24 -6.94
C GLU A 82 -6.83 -4.31 -5.84
N LEU A 83 -5.68 -4.66 -5.25
CA LEU A 83 -5.00 -3.78 -4.32
C LEU A 83 -3.93 -3.01 -5.08
N VAL A 84 -3.91 -1.69 -4.90
CA VAL A 84 -2.95 -0.82 -5.58
C VAL A 84 -2.20 -0.01 -4.54
N GLY A 85 -0.89 -0.20 -4.47
CA GLY A 85 -0.01 0.55 -3.57
C GLY A 85 0.74 1.63 -4.32
N GLU A 86 0.79 2.83 -3.74
CA GLU A 86 1.49 3.96 -4.32
C GLU A 86 2.10 4.84 -3.23
N VAL A 87 3.34 5.26 -3.42
CA VAL A 87 4.00 6.21 -2.50
C VAL A 87 3.36 7.58 -2.67
N ILE A 88 2.86 8.15 -1.56
CA ILE A 88 2.17 9.45 -1.59
C ILE A 88 2.92 10.54 -0.82
N ARG A 89 3.91 10.17 -0.02
CA ARG A 89 4.72 11.13 0.74
C ARG A 89 6.13 10.59 0.92
N VAL A 90 7.12 11.44 0.77
CA VAL A 90 8.53 11.08 0.94
C VAL A 90 9.18 12.07 1.90
N GLY A 91 9.78 11.57 2.96
CA GLY A 91 10.62 12.31 3.87
C GLY A 91 12.07 11.88 3.72
N ARG A 92 12.93 12.34 4.60
CA ARG A 92 14.37 12.00 4.55
C ARG A 92 14.61 10.53 4.92
N THR A 93 13.96 10.04 5.98
CA THR A 93 14.12 8.67 6.49
C THR A 93 12.81 7.90 6.46
N SER A 94 11.72 8.52 6.04
CA SER A 94 10.39 7.94 6.10
C SER A 94 9.62 8.14 4.79
N LEU A 95 8.62 7.33 4.60
CA LEU A 95 7.70 7.46 3.46
C LEU A 95 6.33 6.95 3.85
N THR A 96 5.33 7.37 3.09
CA THR A 96 3.96 6.90 3.27
C THR A 96 3.47 6.27 1.97
N VAL A 97 2.88 5.10 2.09
CA VAL A 97 2.23 4.39 0.97
C VAL A 97 0.74 4.40 1.20
N ASN A 98 -0.01 4.78 0.18
CA ASN A 98 -1.46 4.58 0.16
C ASN A 98 -1.75 3.27 -0.55
N VAL A 99 -2.59 2.43 0.07
CA VAL A 99 -3.10 1.22 -0.57
C VAL A 99 -4.60 1.36 -0.73
N SER A 100 -5.06 1.25 -1.97
CA SER A 100 -6.48 1.27 -2.29
C SER A 100 -6.92 -0.13 -2.68
N ILE A 101 -8.14 -0.50 -2.30
CA ILE A 101 -8.79 -1.73 -2.75
C ILE A 101 -9.94 -1.35 -3.67
N PHE A 102 -9.87 -1.85 -4.90
CA PHE A 102 -10.94 -1.70 -5.89
C PHE A 102 -11.70 -3.00 -5.98
N LEU A 103 -13.02 -2.89 -6.01
CA LEU A 103 -13.94 -4.03 -6.06
C LEU A 103 -14.59 -4.08 -7.42
N GLU A 104 -14.63 -5.27 -8.04
CA GLU A 104 -15.39 -5.51 -9.25
C GLU A 104 -16.24 -6.77 -9.13
N ASP A 105 -17.41 -6.72 -9.73
CA ASP A 105 -18.29 -7.86 -9.80
C ASP A 105 -17.69 -8.92 -10.73
N MET A 106 -17.90 -10.21 -10.44
CA MET A 106 -17.33 -11.28 -11.26
C MET A 106 -17.86 -11.27 -12.70
N TYR A 107 -19.09 -10.83 -12.90
CA TYR A 107 -19.77 -10.96 -14.18
C TYR A 107 -20.24 -9.63 -14.77
N ALA A 108 -19.78 -8.51 -14.24
CA ALA A 108 -20.14 -7.18 -14.72
C ALA A 108 -18.91 -6.32 -14.91
N GLU A 109 -19.00 -5.37 -15.83
CA GLU A 109 -17.95 -4.40 -16.07
C GLU A 109 -17.93 -3.34 -14.96
N GLY A 110 -16.76 -2.70 -14.82
CA GLY A 110 -16.58 -1.60 -13.90
C GLY A 110 -16.02 -2.02 -12.57
N ARG A 111 -15.46 -1.04 -11.87
CA ARG A 111 -14.89 -1.25 -10.54
C ARG A 111 -15.04 0.04 -9.73
N GLU A 112 -15.02 -0.09 -8.40
CA GLU A 112 -15.07 1.06 -7.51
C GLU A 112 -14.07 0.90 -6.36
N GLU A 113 -13.52 2.01 -5.93
CA GLU A 113 -12.67 2.03 -4.75
C GLU A 113 -13.53 1.88 -3.51
N VAL A 114 -13.27 0.85 -2.71
CA VAL A 114 -14.10 0.53 -1.54
C VAL A 114 -13.37 0.77 -0.22
N ILE A 115 -12.06 0.61 -0.20
CA ILE A 115 -11.25 0.79 1.01
C ILE A 115 -9.94 1.43 0.57
N HIS A 116 -9.40 2.30 1.41
CA HIS A 116 -8.02 2.75 1.27
C HIS A 116 -7.44 2.96 2.66
N GLY A 117 -6.12 2.94 2.74
CA GLY A 117 -5.42 3.18 3.99
C GLY A 117 -4.01 3.63 3.73
N GLN A 118 -3.41 4.27 4.72
CA GLN A 118 -2.05 4.79 4.63
C GLN A 118 -1.14 4.03 5.59
N PHE A 119 0.04 3.70 5.10
CA PHE A 119 1.05 2.93 5.83
C PHE A 119 2.33 3.74 5.86
N ASN A 120 2.80 4.04 7.07
CA ASN A 120 4.00 4.85 7.28
C ASN A 120 5.19 3.95 7.60
N PHE A 121 6.28 4.15 6.88
CA PHE A 121 7.51 3.36 7.00
C PHE A 121 8.68 4.25 7.33
N VAL A 122 9.63 3.68 8.07
CA VAL A 122 10.93 4.31 8.33
C VAL A 122 12.02 3.35 7.88
N ALA A 123 12.99 3.87 7.14
CA ALA A 123 14.18 3.10 6.77
C ALA A 123 15.11 3.03 7.97
N VAL A 124 15.63 1.84 8.24
CA VAL A 124 16.50 1.61 9.38
C VAL A 124 17.81 0.94 8.93
N ASP A 125 18.87 1.22 9.67
CA ASP A 125 20.16 0.57 9.46
C ASP A 125 20.21 -0.79 10.15
N GLU A 126 21.38 -1.43 10.15
CA GLU A 126 21.59 -2.74 10.76
C GLU A 126 21.38 -2.73 12.29
N HIS A 127 21.41 -1.56 12.92
CA HIS A 127 21.16 -1.40 14.36
C HIS A 127 19.75 -0.94 14.67
N GLY A 128 18.87 -0.87 13.66
CA GLY A 128 17.49 -0.45 13.84
C GLY A 128 17.30 1.05 13.97
N LYS A 129 18.31 1.85 13.65
CA LYS A 129 18.22 3.31 13.71
C LYS A 129 17.79 3.89 12.38
N PRO A 130 17.01 4.99 12.38
CA PRO A 130 16.60 5.63 11.13
C PRO A 130 17.81 5.97 10.25
N THR A 131 17.66 5.71 8.96
CA THR A 131 18.67 6.01 7.94
C THR A 131 18.00 6.64 6.73
N PRO A 132 18.71 7.46 5.94
CA PRO A 132 18.11 8.06 4.75
C PRO A 132 17.60 7.03 3.77
N LEU A 133 16.48 7.36 3.11
CA LEU A 133 15.88 6.47 2.10
C LEU A 133 16.80 6.22 0.93
N PHE A 134 17.64 7.19 0.59
CA PHE A 134 18.58 7.09 -0.53
C PHE A 134 19.96 7.52 -0.11
N ASP A 135 20.96 6.89 -0.71
CA ASP A 135 22.37 7.20 -0.44
C ASP A 135 22.81 8.48 -1.13
N LYS A 136 22.05 8.94 -2.14
CA LYS A 136 22.33 10.20 -2.84
C LYS A 136 21.57 11.34 -2.18
N PRO A 137 22.26 12.29 -1.51
CA PRO A 137 21.56 13.41 -0.86
C PRO A 137 20.73 14.26 -1.82
N SER A 138 21.09 14.30 -3.10
CA SER A 138 20.38 15.10 -4.10
C SER A 138 18.99 14.59 -4.42
N LEU A 139 18.62 13.39 -3.99
CA LEU A 139 17.29 12.82 -4.22
C LEU A 139 16.26 13.28 -3.17
N LEU A 140 16.72 13.82 -2.04
CA LEU A 140 15.83 14.16 -0.92
C LEU A 140 15.73 15.67 -0.68
#